data_ca71b001801e5188d10939eeed52508f
#
_entry.id   ca71b001801e5188d10939eeed52508f
#
_cell.length_a   1.000
_cell.length_b   1.000
_cell.length_c   1.000
_cell.angle_alpha   90.00
_cell.angle_beta   90.00
_cell.angle_gamma   90.00
#
_symmetry.space_group_name_H-M   'P 1'
#
loop_
_entity.id
_entity.type
_entity.pdbx_description
1 polymer ?
#
loop_
_entity_poly.entity_id
_entity_poly.type
_entity_poly.pdbx_seq_one_letter_code
_entity_poly.pdbx_strand_id
1 'polypeptide(L)'
;MLSAAALCAVAVTAMAEDTPEGYVTFYADKTVLGQGLVVEPVSVPYYEGDNGFDVVQRAADALVADGDWGSYIEGFADADTGAEIPAEIAAVCPEMWGRNTEGYLCAYDYTAESGWSWFLNDEYASVGIGDYVPADGDVIQFRFTVYGYGCDLGVDNTSWGGNPALVEAVQTAELAELAAAADTASDEYVAAIKTLGTFGVSQAEIDAACEAFAAEPAPDADAADDAVSTSPDTGAEGVAALIGVTALAGMALYVSKKR
;
A
#
# COMPACT_ATOMS: atom_id res chain seq x y z
N MET A 1 4.71 70.30 9.92
CA MET A 1 3.74 69.19 9.81
C MET A 1 4.53 67.92 9.57
N LEU A 2 4.75 67.11 10.61
CA LEU A 2 5.41 65.80 10.48
C LEU A 2 4.31 64.74 10.26
N SER A 3 4.40 64.04 9.14
CA SER A 3 3.54 62.92 8.85
C SER A 3 4.19 61.65 9.38
N ALA A 4 3.55 61.02 10.39
CA ALA A 4 3.98 59.75 10.92
C ALA A 4 3.40 58.64 10.05
N ALA A 5 4.23 57.90 9.32
CA ALA A 5 3.84 56.69 8.61
C ALA A 5 3.82 55.52 9.62
N ALA A 6 2.64 54.99 9.91
CA ALA A 6 2.48 53.79 10.69
C ALA A 6 2.82 52.57 9.82
N LEU A 7 3.88 51.86 10.19
CA LEU A 7 4.26 50.60 9.57
C LEU A 7 3.41 49.50 10.23
N CYS A 8 2.38 49.00 9.52
CA CYS A 8 1.67 47.80 9.94
C CYS A 8 2.56 46.58 9.66
N ALA A 9 3.16 46.00 10.68
CA ALA A 9 3.79 44.69 10.61
C ALA A 9 2.67 43.64 10.55
N VAL A 10 2.48 43.01 9.40
CA VAL A 10 1.66 41.83 9.25
C VAL A 10 2.48 40.66 9.82
N ALA A 11 2.12 40.20 10.99
CA ALA A 11 2.65 38.95 11.52
C ALA A 11 2.13 37.80 10.65
N VAL A 12 2.98 37.25 9.80
CA VAL A 12 2.74 35.97 9.15
C VAL A 12 2.96 34.92 10.23
N THR A 13 1.86 34.42 10.82
CA THR A 13 1.90 33.20 11.63
C THR A 13 2.25 32.08 10.65
N ALA A 14 3.49 31.61 10.70
CA ALA A 14 3.85 30.33 10.12
C ALA A 14 2.98 29.28 10.83
N MET A 15 2.06 28.70 10.10
CA MET A 15 1.39 27.47 10.55
C MET A 15 2.52 26.46 10.68
N ALA A 16 2.71 25.91 11.88
CA ALA A 16 3.58 24.76 12.04
C ALA A 16 3.00 23.66 11.14
N GLU A 17 3.79 23.19 10.18
CA GLU A 17 3.44 21.96 9.47
C GLU A 17 3.43 20.86 10.52
N ASP A 18 2.29 20.18 10.68
CA ASP A 18 2.18 19.07 11.60
C ASP A 18 3.21 18.01 11.16
N THR A 19 4.11 17.65 12.08
CA THR A 19 5.11 16.63 11.81
C THR A 19 4.41 15.27 11.95
N PRO A 20 4.49 14.37 10.94
CA PRO A 20 3.90 13.05 11.09
C PRO A 20 4.51 12.28 12.25
N GLU A 21 3.70 11.51 12.96
CA GLU A 21 4.16 10.58 14.00
C GLU A 21 4.83 9.34 13.39
N GLY A 22 4.46 8.99 12.16
CA GLY A 22 5.04 7.89 11.40
C GLY A 22 4.36 7.73 10.05
N TYR A 23 4.62 6.59 9.42
CA TYR A 23 4.09 6.24 8.11
C TYR A 23 3.49 4.85 8.14
N VAL A 24 2.39 4.69 7.40
CA VAL A 24 1.71 3.41 7.16
C VAL A 24 1.76 3.13 5.66
N THR A 25 2.01 1.89 5.27
CA THR A 25 1.81 1.48 3.89
C THR A 25 0.35 1.15 3.65
N PHE A 26 -0.23 1.69 2.60
CA PHE A 26 -1.61 1.42 2.19
C PHE A 26 -1.65 0.88 0.77
N TYR A 27 -2.49 -0.13 0.50
CA TYR A 27 -2.89 -0.49 -0.85
C TYR A 27 -4.31 -1.08 -0.86
N ALA A 28 -4.93 -1.10 -2.07
CA ALA A 28 -6.23 -1.73 -2.27
C ALA A 28 -6.24 -2.58 -3.53
N ASP A 29 -6.66 -3.86 -3.42
CA ASP A 29 -6.69 -4.80 -4.54
C ASP A 29 -8.12 -5.30 -4.84
N LYS A 30 -8.34 -5.64 -6.11
CA LYS A 30 -9.52 -6.32 -6.64
C LYS A 30 -9.10 -7.54 -7.47
N THR A 31 -8.09 -8.24 -6.98
CA THR A 31 -7.47 -9.38 -7.68
C THR A 31 -8.45 -10.49 -7.99
N VAL A 32 -9.44 -10.74 -7.11
CA VAL A 32 -10.52 -11.71 -7.33
C VAL A 32 -11.38 -11.39 -8.57
N LEU A 33 -11.38 -10.13 -9.03
CA LEU A 33 -12.04 -9.70 -10.26
C LEU A 33 -11.14 -9.83 -11.51
N GLY A 34 -9.89 -10.29 -11.37
CA GLY A 34 -8.88 -10.31 -12.43
C GLY A 34 -8.40 -8.92 -12.87
N GLN A 35 -8.62 -7.90 -12.06
CA GLN A 35 -8.41 -6.49 -12.44
C GLN A 35 -7.28 -5.80 -11.66
N GLY A 36 -6.48 -6.54 -10.89
CA GLY A 36 -5.28 -6.03 -10.23
C GLY A 36 -5.55 -5.13 -9.02
N LEU A 37 -4.83 -4.03 -8.95
CA LEU A 37 -4.90 -3.07 -7.85
C LEU A 37 -5.84 -1.91 -8.19
N VAL A 38 -6.53 -1.38 -7.18
CA VAL A 38 -7.27 -0.10 -7.22
C VAL A 38 -6.36 1.03 -6.76
N VAL A 39 -5.59 0.77 -5.70
CA VAL A 39 -4.56 1.67 -5.20
C VAL A 39 -3.27 0.88 -5.10
N GLU A 40 -2.24 1.32 -5.81
CA GLU A 40 -0.89 0.76 -5.69
C GLU A 40 -0.31 1.07 -4.30
N PRO A 41 0.63 0.25 -3.79
CA PRO A 41 1.24 0.49 -2.49
C PRO A 41 1.81 1.90 -2.37
N VAL A 42 1.40 2.62 -1.33
CA VAL A 42 1.81 3.99 -1.06
C VAL A 42 2.09 4.18 0.43
N SER A 43 3.16 4.92 0.74
CA SER A 43 3.49 5.32 2.10
C SER A 43 2.68 6.57 2.49
N VAL A 44 1.88 6.47 3.54
CA VAL A 44 0.93 7.49 3.99
C VAL A 44 1.33 7.99 5.37
N PRO A 45 1.56 9.30 5.56
CA PRO A 45 1.82 9.84 6.88
C PRO A 45 0.58 9.79 7.76
N TYR A 46 0.77 9.53 9.06
CA TYR A 46 -0.28 9.71 10.06
C TYR A 46 0.18 10.69 11.15
N TYR A 47 -0.77 11.32 11.81
CA TYR A 47 -0.57 12.41 12.77
C TYR A 47 -1.23 12.10 14.09
N GLU A 48 -0.90 12.88 15.14
CA GLU A 48 -1.51 12.74 16.47
C GLU A 48 -3.05 12.80 16.39
N GLY A 49 -3.70 11.75 16.89
CA GLY A 49 -5.16 11.61 16.90
C GLY A 49 -5.78 11.02 15.64
N ASP A 50 -5.00 10.71 14.59
CA ASP A 50 -5.48 9.97 13.43
C ASP A 50 -5.90 8.55 13.83
N ASN A 51 -6.88 8.04 13.12
CA ASN A 51 -7.24 6.63 13.09
C ASN A 51 -7.04 6.05 11.68
N GLY A 52 -7.27 4.76 11.50
CA GLY A 52 -7.06 4.12 10.20
C GLY A 52 -7.94 4.67 9.09
N PHE A 53 -9.11 5.19 9.43
CA PHE A 53 -10.00 5.85 8.47
C PHE A 53 -9.39 7.14 7.90
N ASP A 54 -8.73 7.95 8.75
CA ASP A 54 -8.03 9.16 8.31
C ASP A 54 -6.87 8.83 7.35
N VAL A 55 -6.14 7.72 7.64
CA VAL A 55 -5.08 7.20 6.75
C VAL A 55 -5.64 6.80 5.39
N VAL A 56 -6.73 6.02 5.35
CA VAL A 56 -7.35 5.57 4.10
C VAL A 56 -7.84 6.76 3.26
N GLN A 57 -8.51 7.75 3.87
CA GLN A 57 -8.99 8.93 3.17
C GLN A 57 -7.86 9.81 2.61
N ARG A 58 -6.68 9.76 3.23
CA ARG A 58 -5.49 10.47 2.74
C ARG A 58 -4.84 9.74 1.57
N ALA A 59 -4.95 8.41 1.55
CA ALA A 59 -4.35 7.55 0.53
C ALA A 59 -5.18 7.44 -0.75
N ALA A 60 -6.52 7.46 -0.65
CA ALA A 60 -7.40 7.10 -1.75
C ALA A 60 -8.69 7.93 -1.78
N ASP A 61 -9.30 8.04 -2.98
CA ASP A 61 -10.68 8.52 -3.13
C ASP A 61 -11.63 7.38 -2.71
N ALA A 62 -12.04 7.44 -1.44
CA ALA A 62 -12.88 6.45 -0.81
C ALA A 62 -14.29 6.98 -0.58
N LEU A 63 -15.29 6.20 -1.02
CA LEU A 63 -16.69 6.43 -0.70
C LEU A 63 -16.99 5.92 0.70
N VAL A 64 -17.50 6.81 1.54
CA VAL A 64 -17.82 6.53 2.94
C VAL A 64 -19.31 6.43 3.12
N ALA A 65 -19.76 5.37 3.76
CA ALA A 65 -21.13 5.25 4.21
C ALA A 65 -21.22 5.38 5.74
N ASP A 66 -22.19 6.17 6.18
CA ASP A 66 -22.56 6.27 7.58
C ASP A 66 -23.74 5.33 7.88
N GLY A 67 -23.63 4.57 8.94
CA GLY A 67 -24.64 3.61 9.35
C GLY A 67 -24.79 3.50 10.87
N ASP A 68 -25.63 2.57 11.32
CA ASP A 68 -25.88 2.30 12.74
C ASP A 68 -24.60 1.86 13.51
N TRP A 69 -23.59 1.42 12.79
CA TRP A 69 -22.30 0.94 13.31
C TRP A 69 -21.15 1.96 13.15
N GLY A 70 -21.48 3.21 12.79
CA GLY A 70 -20.50 4.25 12.49
C GLY A 70 -20.14 4.33 11.02
N SER A 71 -19.08 5.10 10.71
CA SER A 71 -18.59 5.28 9.34
C SER A 71 -17.73 4.08 8.90
N TYR A 72 -17.91 3.65 7.66
CA TYR A 72 -17.08 2.60 7.05
C TYR A 72 -16.74 2.95 5.59
N ILE A 73 -15.70 2.32 5.08
CA ILE A 73 -15.34 2.45 3.66
C ILE A 73 -16.28 1.55 2.86
N GLU A 74 -17.18 2.16 2.09
CA GLU A 74 -18.12 1.46 1.22
C GLU A 74 -17.48 1.05 -0.10
N GLY A 75 -16.59 1.90 -0.62
CA GLY A 75 -15.94 1.67 -1.91
C GLY A 75 -14.76 2.59 -2.18
N PHE A 76 -14.06 2.29 -3.26
CA PHE A 76 -12.98 3.11 -3.79
C PHE A 76 -13.29 3.54 -5.22
N ALA A 77 -12.84 4.75 -5.60
CA ALA A 77 -12.92 5.22 -6.98
C ALA A 77 -12.18 4.24 -7.89
N ASP A 78 -12.86 3.75 -8.91
CA ASP A 78 -12.35 2.70 -9.77
C ASP A 78 -13.05 2.63 -11.12
N ALA A 79 -12.27 2.26 -12.16
CA ALA A 79 -12.78 1.98 -13.48
C ALA A 79 -13.04 0.48 -13.67
N ASP A 80 -14.25 0.13 -14.11
CA ASP A 80 -14.55 -1.24 -14.50
C ASP A 80 -13.93 -1.58 -15.86
N THR A 81 -13.05 -2.58 -15.87
CA THR A 81 -12.39 -3.08 -17.10
C THR A 81 -12.91 -4.45 -17.54
N GLY A 82 -13.99 -4.93 -16.90
CA GLY A 82 -14.58 -6.25 -17.14
C GLY A 82 -14.03 -7.30 -16.16
N ALA A 83 -14.89 -7.80 -15.24
CA ALA A 83 -14.49 -8.76 -14.22
C ALA A 83 -14.32 -10.17 -14.83
N GLU A 84 -13.22 -10.84 -14.45
CA GLU A 84 -12.91 -12.23 -14.76
C GLU A 84 -12.75 -13.02 -13.46
N ILE A 85 -13.89 -13.35 -12.82
CA ILE A 85 -13.90 -14.07 -11.54
C ILE A 85 -13.49 -15.53 -11.79
N PRO A 86 -12.53 -16.09 -11.03
CA PRO A 86 -12.11 -17.49 -11.15
C PRO A 86 -13.30 -18.46 -11.07
N ALA A 87 -13.29 -19.49 -11.91
CA ALA A 87 -14.42 -20.39 -12.05
C ALA A 87 -14.78 -21.14 -10.74
N GLU A 88 -13.78 -21.48 -9.94
CA GLU A 88 -13.94 -22.10 -8.63
C GLU A 88 -14.63 -21.19 -7.62
N ILE A 89 -14.36 -19.89 -7.67
CA ILE A 89 -15.03 -18.87 -6.83
C ILE A 89 -16.46 -18.66 -7.36
N ALA A 90 -16.61 -18.47 -8.66
CA ALA A 90 -17.93 -18.27 -9.28
C ALA A 90 -18.89 -19.46 -9.04
N ALA A 91 -18.37 -20.69 -8.92
CA ALA A 91 -19.17 -21.90 -8.72
C ALA A 91 -19.82 -21.97 -7.34
N VAL A 92 -19.26 -21.27 -6.33
CA VAL A 92 -19.76 -21.28 -4.96
C VAL A 92 -20.43 -19.97 -4.56
N CYS A 93 -20.25 -18.91 -5.37
CA CYS A 93 -20.88 -17.63 -5.12
C CYS A 93 -22.41 -17.76 -5.12
N PRO A 94 -23.11 -16.97 -4.26
CA PRO A 94 -24.53 -16.75 -4.43
C PRO A 94 -24.83 -16.12 -5.80
N GLU A 95 -26.10 -15.86 -6.08
CA GLU A 95 -26.48 -15.20 -7.34
C GLU A 95 -25.60 -13.97 -7.59
N MET A 96 -24.90 -13.96 -8.74
CA MET A 96 -24.01 -12.88 -9.14
C MET A 96 -24.73 -11.91 -10.08
N TRP A 97 -24.44 -10.63 -9.85
CA TRP A 97 -24.78 -9.53 -10.76
C TRP A 97 -23.53 -8.77 -11.15
N GLY A 98 -23.57 -7.64 -11.69
CA GLY A 98 -22.40 -6.83 -12.03
C GLY A 98 -22.27 -5.62 -11.11
N ARG A 99 -21.29 -4.79 -11.40
CA ARG A 99 -21.11 -3.49 -10.76
C ARG A 99 -22.37 -2.62 -11.01
N ASN A 100 -22.83 -1.94 -9.98
CA ASN A 100 -24.00 -1.07 -10.03
C ASN A 100 -23.73 0.37 -9.55
N THR A 101 -22.51 0.65 -9.09
CA THR A 101 -22.10 1.99 -8.66
C THR A 101 -21.15 2.60 -9.69
N GLU A 102 -21.58 3.73 -10.32
CA GLU A 102 -20.77 4.40 -11.33
C GLU A 102 -19.55 5.07 -10.71
N GLY A 103 -18.38 4.82 -11.28
CA GLY A 103 -17.11 5.44 -10.89
C GLY A 103 -16.47 4.88 -9.61
N TYR A 104 -17.15 3.92 -8.95
CA TYR A 104 -16.64 3.30 -7.73
C TYR A 104 -16.81 1.78 -7.78
N LEU A 105 -15.98 1.06 -7.06
CA LEU A 105 -16.18 -0.35 -6.72
C LEU A 105 -16.63 -0.40 -5.26
N CYS A 106 -17.90 -0.76 -5.05
CA CYS A 106 -18.56 -0.71 -3.75
C CYS A 106 -18.93 -2.09 -3.21
N ALA A 107 -19.24 -2.12 -1.92
CA ALA A 107 -19.88 -3.27 -1.30
C ALA A 107 -21.16 -3.64 -2.07
N TYR A 108 -21.42 -4.94 -2.17
CA TYR A 108 -22.59 -5.52 -2.87
C TYR A 108 -22.62 -5.30 -4.40
N ASP A 109 -21.49 -4.88 -5.01
CA ASP A 109 -21.48 -4.68 -6.47
C ASP A 109 -21.56 -5.98 -7.28
N TYR A 110 -21.16 -7.13 -6.74
CA TYR A 110 -21.15 -8.40 -7.47
C TYR A 110 -22.02 -9.49 -6.86
N THR A 111 -22.09 -9.56 -5.54
CA THR A 111 -22.92 -10.53 -4.80
C THR A 111 -23.45 -9.89 -3.53
N ALA A 112 -24.37 -10.58 -2.83
CA ALA A 112 -24.85 -10.14 -1.51
C ALA A 112 -23.77 -10.21 -0.41
N GLU A 113 -22.64 -10.82 -0.69
CA GLU A 113 -21.51 -10.99 0.23
C GLU A 113 -20.25 -10.27 -0.24
N SER A 114 -20.33 -9.58 -1.41
CA SER A 114 -19.17 -8.86 -1.94
C SER A 114 -18.94 -7.53 -1.22
N GLY A 115 -17.69 -7.14 -1.14
CA GLY A 115 -17.29 -5.89 -0.52
C GLY A 115 -15.80 -5.83 -0.20
N TRP A 116 -15.44 -4.85 0.60
CA TRP A 116 -14.07 -4.62 0.99
C TRP A 116 -13.77 -5.23 2.34
N SER A 117 -12.91 -6.24 2.37
CA SER A 117 -12.30 -6.78 3.58
C SER A 117 -10.99 -6.06 3.84
N TRP A 118 -10.73 -5.65 5.08
CA TRP A 118 -9.46 -5.02 5.40
C TRP A 118 -8.61 -5.88 6.34
N PHE A 119 -7.30 -5.76 6.13
CA PHE A 119 -6.28 -6.53 6.84
C PHE A 119 -5.25 -5.55 7.40
N LEU A 120 -4.66 -5.91 8.52
CA LEU A 120 -3.53 -5.24 9.13
C LEU A 120 -2.36 -6.21 9.17
N ASN A 121 -1.27 -5.91 8.47
CA ASN A 121 -0.07 -6.75 8.43
C ASN A 121 -0.41 -8.23 8.09
N ASP A 122 -1.23 -8.42 7.05
CA ASP A 122 -1.77 -9.71 6.56
C ASP A 122 -2.78 -10.42 7.48
N GLU A 123 -3.09 -9.86 8.64
CA GLU A 123 -4.11 -10.40 9.54
C GLU A 123 -5.48 -9.76 9.25
N TYR A 124 -6.51 -10.60 9.06
CA TYR A 124 -7.88 -10.12 8.89
C TYR A 124 -8.32 -9.31 10.10
N ALA A 125 -8.70 -8.06 9.89
CA ALA A 125 -8.96 -7.14 10.98
C ALA A 125 -10.20 -7.51 11.78
N SER A 126 -10.08 -7.44 13.09
CA SER A 126 -11.16 -7.75 14.04
C SER A 126 -11.92 -6.52 14.56
N VAL A 127 -11.52 -5.33 14.08
CA VAL A 127 -12.14 -4.05 14.44
C VAL A 127 -12.46 -3.24 13.19
N GLY A 128 -13.34 -2.25 13.32
CA GLY A 128 -13.58 -1.28 12.25
C GLY A 128 -12.35 -0.42 11.98
N ILE A 129 -12.14 0.00 10.74
CA ILE A 129 -10.99 0.83 10.36
C ILE A 129 -10.94 2.15 11.14
N GLY A 130 -12.08 2.70 11.54
CA GLY A 130 -12.18 3.91 12.37
C GLY A 130 -11.79 3.71 13.83
N ASP A 131 -11.75 2.45 14.32
CA ASP A 131 -11.35 2.11 15.68
C ASP A 131 -9.86 1.72 15.78
N TYR A 132 -9.19 1.60 14.62
CA TYR A 132 -7.78 1.26 14.56
C TYR A 132 -6.92 2.51 14.70
N VAL A 133 -5.92 2.45 15.58
CA VAL A 133 -4.92 3.50 15.80
C VAL A 133 -3.63 3.12 15.04
N PRO A 134 -3.19 3.93 14.05
CA PRO A 134 -2.02 3.63 13.25
C PRO A 134 -0.73 3.53 14.07
N ALA A 135 0.17 2.64 13.67
CA ALA A 135 1.54 2.57 14.17
C ALA A 135 2.53 2.62 13.00
N ASP A 136 3.73 3.15 13.28
CA ASP A 136 4.78 3.28 12.26
C ASP A 136 5.21 1.92 11.70
N GLY A 137 5.21 1.79 10.38
CA GLY A 137 5.51 0.56 9.67
C GLY A 137 4.33 -0.40 9.51
N ASP A 138 3.11 -0.06 9.95
CA ASP A 138 1.94 -0.89 9.67
C ASP A 138 1.57 -0.90 8.18
N VAL A 139 0.98 -2.01 7.73
CA VAL A 139 0.46 -2.17 6.38
C VAL A 139 -1.05 -2.37 6.42
N ILE A 140 -1.79 -1.40 5.94
CA ILE A 140 -3.25 -1.46 5.78
C ILE A 140 -3.58 -1.94 4.37
N GLN A 141 -4.32 -3.03 4.28
CA GLN A 141 -4.66 -3.69 3.03
C GLN A 141 -6.19 -3.76 2.90
N PHE A 142 -6.75 -3.15 1.85
CA PHE A 142 -8.14 -3.36 1.49
C PHE A 142 -8.22 -4.31 0.30
N ARG A 143 -8.92 -5.43 0.47
CA ARG A 143 -9.02 -6.47 -0.55
C ARG A 143 -10.47 -6.74 -0.89
N PHE A 144 -10.82 -6.62 -2.17
CA PHE A 144 -12.18 -6.86 -2.61
C PHE A 144 -12.48 -8.35 -2.62
N THR A 145 -13.61 -8.73 -2.03
CA THR A 145 -14.10 -10.11 -1.97
C THR A 145 -15.44 -10.24 -2.66
N VAL A 146 -15.74 -11.39 -3.24
CA VAL A 146 -17.07 -11.69 -3.81
C VAL A 146 -17.78 -12.85 -3.08
N TYR A 147 -17.10 -13.54 -2.16
CA TYR A 147 -17.65 -14.68 -1.45
C TYR A 147 -17.23 -14.78 0.01
N GLY A 148 -18.23 -15.01 0.87
CA GLY A 148 -18.01 -15.42 2.25
C GLY A 148 -17.25 -14.42 3.11
N TYR A 149 -17.35 -13.13 2.79
CA TYR A 149 -16.67 -12.05 3.53
C TYR A 149 -15.15 -12.29 3.64
N GLY A 150 -14.51 -12.64 2.53
CA GLY A 150 -13.07 -12.86 2.44
C GLY A 150 -12.65 -14.35 2.35
N CYS A 151 -13.57 -15.30 2.26
CA CYS A 151 -13.20 -16.72 2.10
C CYS A 151 -12.44 -16.96 0.79
N ASP A 152 -12.71 -16.19 -0.26
CA ASP A 152 -12.00 -16.16 -1.53
C ASP A 152 -10.64 -15.43 -1.47
N LEU A 153 -10.31 -14.85 -0.31
CA LEU A 153 -9.02 -14.22 0.01
C LEU A 153 -8.19 -15.03 1.03
N GLY A 154 -8.69 -16.22 1.42
CA GLY A 154 -8.02 -17.09 2.40
C GLY A 154 -8.50 -16.93 3.84
N VAL A 155 -9.57 -16.17 4.09
CA VAL A 155 -10.15 -16.02 5.43
C VAL A 155 -11.00 -17.23 5.76
N ASP A 156 -10.77 -17.88 6.91
CA ASP A 156 -11.60 -18.96 7.43
C ASP A 156 -12.61 -18.40 8.45
N ASN A 157 -13.88 -18.35 8.03
CA ASN A 157 -14.99 -17.84 8.84
C ASN A 157 -15.76 -18.92 9.60
N THR A 158 -15.28 -20.16 9.63
CA THR A 158 -15.98 -21.30 10.29
C THR A 158 -16.18 -21.09 11.78
N SER A 159 -15.26 -20.42 12.47
CA SER A 159 -15.38 -20.09 13.90
C SER A 159 -16.57 -19.18 14.22
N TRP A 160 -17.05 -18.43 13.23
CA TRP A 160 -18.22 -17.54 13.32
C TRP A 160 -19.48 -18.12 12.71
N GLY A 161 -19.42 -19.41 12.27
CA GLY A 161 -20.52 -20.09 11.59
C GLY A 161 -20.64 -19.75 10.10
N GLY A 162 -19.62 -19.12 9.53
CA GLY A 162 -19.50 -18.84 8.10
C GLY A 162 -18.83 -19.96 7.31
N ASN A 163 -18.29 -19.63 6.15
CA ASN A 163 -17.66 -20.55 5.21
C ASN A 163 -16.16 -20.75 5.49
N PRO A 164 -15.58 -21.92 5.14
CA PRO A 164 -14.13 -22.10 5.16
C PRO A 164 -13.44 -21.28 4.06
N ALA A 165 -12.14 -21.03 4.23
CA ALA A 165 -11.31 -20.45 3.20
C ALA A 165 -11.36 -21.31 1.92
N LEU A 166 -11.48 -20.67 0.76
CA LEU A 166 -11.46 -21.32 -0.56
C LEU A 166 -10.06 -21.41 -1.15
N VAL A 167 -9.19 -20.50 -0.77
CA VAL A 167 -7.80 -20.41 -1.22
C VAL A 167 -6.89 -20.33 0.01
N GLU A 168 -5.59 -20.57 -0.18
CA GLU A 168 -4.61 -20.30 0.87
C GLU A 168 -4.42 -18.80 1.03
N ALA A 169 -4.35 -18.34 2.28
CA ALA A 169 -3.96 -16.97 2.57
C ALA A 169 -2.48 -16.77 2.23
N VAL A 170 -2.16 -15.65 1.59
CA VAL A 170 -0.79 -15.24 1.29
C VAL A 170 -0.44 -13.96 2.05
N GLN A 171 0.81 -13.85 2.46
CA GLN A 171 1.35 -12.69 3.15
C GLN A 171 1.95 -11.75 2.12
N THR A 172 1.39 -10.57 1.99
CA THR A 172 1.73 -9.58 0.96
C THR A 172 2.25 -8.26 1.54
N ALA A 173 2.20 -8.09 2.86
CA ALA A 173 2.55 -6.85 3.55
C ALA A 173 3.99 -6.43 3.26
N GLU A 174 4.97 -7.35 3.39
CA GLU A 174 6.37 -7.05 3.11
C GLU A 174 6.60 -6.59 1.67
N LEU A 175 5.96 -7.26 0.69
CA LEU A 175 6.09 -6.86 -0.71
C LEU A 175 5.46 -5.49 -0.98
N ALA A 176 4.37 -5.17 -0.30
CA ALA A 176 3.73 -3.86 -0.41
C ALA A 176 4.60 -2.74 0.20
N GLU A 177 5.26 -2.98 1.36
CA GLU A 177 6.20 -2.02 1.93
C GLU A 177 7.39 -1.75 1.01
N LEU A 178 7.99 -2.82 0.46
CA LEU A 178 9.11 -2.71 -0.47
C LEU A 178 8.71 -1.92 -1.72
N ALA A 179 7.52 -2.21 -2.28
CA ALA A 179 7.01 -1.49 -3.44
C ALA A 179 6.74 -0.01 -3.10
N ALA A 180 6.13 0.31 -1.95
CA ALA A 180 5.84 1.69 -1.54
C ALA A 180 7.10 2.54 -1.35
N ALA A 181 8.25 1.91 -1.05
CA ALA A 181 9.53 2.58 -0.86
C ALA A 181 10.38 2.65 -2.15
N ALA A 182 9.99 1.93 -3.21
CA ALA A 182 10.78 1.80 -4.43
C ALA A 182 10.60 2.94 -5.42
N ASP A 183 11.54 3.07 -6.35
CA ASP A 183 11.34 3.89 -7.55
C ASP A 183 10.30 3.22 -8.45
N THR A 184 9.21 3.92 -8.75
CA THR A 184 8.11 3.41 -9.58
C THR A 184 8.52 3.05 -11.01
N ALA A 185 9.69 3.48 -11.46
CA ALA A 185 10.25 3.14 -12.77
C ALA A 185 11.16 1.90 -12.71
N SER A 186 11.43 1.33 -11.54
CA SER A 186 12.28 0.14 -11.40
C SER A 186 11.57 -1.14 -11.87
N ASP A 187 12.36 -2.10 -12.35
CA ASP A 187 11.83 -3.40 -12.78
C ASP A 187 11.25 -4.18 -11.59
N GLU A 188 11.83 -4.03 -10.40
CA GLU A 188 11.40 -4.64 -9.15
C GLU A 188 10.00 -4.11 -8.75
N TYR A 189 9.80 -2.79 -8.83
CA TYR A 189 8.48 -2.19 -8.58
C TYR A 189 7.43 -2.74 -9.54
N VAL A 190 7.71 -2.74 -10.84
CA VAL A 190 6.77 -3.25 -11.86
C VAL A 190 6.44 -4.72 -11.61
N ALA A 191 7.44 -5.54 -11.24
CA ALA A 191 7.23 -6.95 -10.89
C ALA A 191 6.38 -7.10 -9.61
N ALA A 192 6.62 -6.29 -8.58
CA ALA A 192 5.85 -6.30 -7.34
C ALA A 192 4.37 -5.93 -7.57
N ILE A 193 4.11 -4.85 -8.31
CA ILE A 193 2.73 -4.44 -8.66
C ILE A 193 2.00 -5.53 -9.42
N LYS A 194 2.68 -6.18 -10.36
CA LYS A 194 2.11 -7.31 -11.09
C LYS A 194 1.79 -8.49 -10.16
N THR A 195 2.70 -8.82 -9.24
CA THR A 195 2.52 -9.93 -8.29
C THR A 195 1.38 -9.64 -7.32
N LEU A 196 1.37 -8.46 -6.69
CA LEU A 196 0.28 -8.00 -5.81
C LEU A 196 -1.07 -7.92 -6.53
N GLY A 197 -1.07 -7.60 -7.83
CA GLY A 197 -2.26 -7.49 -8.65
C GLY A 197 -2.74 -8.81 -9.26
N THR A 198 -2.13 -9.96 -8.94
CA THR A 198 -2.48 -11.27 -9.53
C THR A 198 -3.23 -12.13 -8.52
N PHE A 199 -4.43 -12.60 -8.89
CA PHE A 199 -5.19 -13.56 -8.08
C PHE A 199 -4.51 -14.94 -8.08
N GLY A 200 -4.51 -15.61 -6.91
CA GLY A 200 -3.99 -16.96 -6.79
C GLY A 200 -2.47 -17.07 -6.84
N VAL A 201 -1.76 -15.96 -6.69
CA VAL A 201 -0.31 -15.97 -6.52
C VAL A 201 0.05 -16.79 -5.29
N SER A 202 1.10 -17.61 -5.38
CA SER A 202 1.60 -18.41 -4.27
C SER A 202 2.51 -17.59 -3.35
N GLN A 203 2.66 -18.03 -2.08
CA GLN A 203 3.63 -17.41 -1.17
C GLN A 203 5.05 -17.41 -1.73
N ALA A 204 5.46 -18.48 -2.42
CA ALA A 204 6.78 -18.57 -3.03
C ALA A 204 7.01 -17.51 -4.14
N GLU A 205 5.97 -17.11 -4.87
CA GLU A 205 6.06 -16.02 -5.86
C GLU A 205 6.16 -14.67 -5.18
N ILE A 206 5.45 -14.46 -4.07
CA ILE A 206 5.57 -13.25 -3.23
C ILE A 206 6.98 -13.16 -2.66
N ASP A 207 7.48 -14.24 -2.04
CA ASP A 207 8.82 -14.29 -1.44
C ASP A 207 9.91 -13.99 -2.49
N ALA A 208 9.78 -14.56 -3.69
CA ALA A 208 10.69 -14.30 -4.79
C ALA A 208 10.66 -12.83 -5.25
N ALA A 209 9.50 -12.19 -5.23
CA ALA A 209 9.38 -10.78 -5.54
C ALA A 209 10.01 -9.89 -4.45
N CYS A 210 9.89 -10.26 -3.17
CA CYS A 210 10.59 -9.58 -2.07
C CYS A 210 12.12 -9.72 -2.20
N GLU A 211 12.62 -10.95 -2.52
CA GLU A 211 14.03 -11.19 -2.72
C GLU A 211 14.62 -10.35 -3.86
N ALA A 212 13.84 -10.00 -4.90
CA ALA A 212 14.29 -9.17 -6.00
C ALA A 212 14.72 -7.77 -5.54
N PHE A 213 14.05 -7.19 -4.54
CA PHE A 213 14.45 -5.90 -3.95
C PHE A 213 15.74 -5.98 -3.14
N ALA A 214 16.11 -7.16 -2.62
CA ALA A 214 17.33 -7.37 -1.85
C ALA A 214 18.55 -7.66 -2.74
N ALA A 215 18.34 -7.96 -4.03
CA ALA A 215 19.43 -8.21 -4.95
C ALA A 215 20.17 -6.89 -5.25
N GLU A 216 21.47 -6.81 -4.96
CA GLU A 216 22.31 -5.70 -5.42
C GLU A 216 22.25 -5.64 -6.95
N PRO A 217 22.09 -4.44 -7.56
CA PRO A 217 22.17 -4.32 -9.01
C PRO A 217 23.51 -4.92 -9.48
N ALA A 218 23.43 -5.85 -10.43
CA ALA A 218 24.63 -6.45 -11.01
C ALA A 218 25.54 -5.31 -11.52
N PRO A 219 26.85 -5.32 -11.22
CA PRO A 219 27.73 -4.27 -11.70
C PRO A 219 27.64 -4.21 -13.22
N ASP A 220 27.33 -3.00 -13.75
CA ASP A 220 27.21 -2.76 -15.17
C ASP A 220 28.39 -3.36 -15.93
N ALA A 221 28.13 -4.38 -16.74
CA ALA A 221 29.15 -5.04 -17.57
C ALA A 221 29.73 -4.13 -18.67
N ASP A 222 29.18 -2.91 -18.85
CA ASP A 222 29.60 -1.92 -19.85
C ASP A 222 30.62 -0.89 -19.34
N ALA A 223 31.08 -0.96 -18.08
CA ALA A 223 32.08 0.00 -17.57
C ALA A 223 33.55 -0.42 -17.83
N ALA A 224 33.78 -1.41 -18.69
CA ALA A 224 35.12 -1.94 -18.96
C ALA A 224 35.56 -1.79 -20.43
N ASP A 225 35.44 -0.59 -21.01
CA ASP A 225 36.25 -0.26 -22.19
C ASP A 225 36.29 1.27 -22.42
N ASP A 226 37.13 1.98 -21.69
CA ASP A 226 37.84 3.20 -22.15
C ASP A 226 38.97 3.56 -21.19
N ALA A 227 39.94 2.66 -21.05
CA ALA A 227 41.23 3.02 -20.49
C ALA A 227 42.20 3.37 -21.61
N VAL A 228 42.03 4.53 -22.25
CA VAL A 228 43.11 5.14 -23.05
C VAL A 228 43.95 6.01 -22.12
N SER A 229 45.13 5.46 -21.86
CA SER A 229 46.30 6.10 -21.26
C SER A 229 46.65 7.43 -21.91
N THR A 230 46.69 8.52 -21.11
CA THR A 230 47.72 9.56 -21.24
C THR A 230 47.95 10.22 -19.88
N SER A 231 49.11 10.06 -19.30
CA SER A 231 49.70 10.93 -18.27
C SER A 231 50.71 11.88 -18.96
N PRO A 232 51.31 12.89 -18.26
CA PRO A 232 50.88 13.68 -17.10
C PRO A 232 51.00 15.21 -17.38
N ASP A 233 50.49 16.08 -16.54
CA ASP A 233 51.29 17.14 -15.88
C ASP A 233 50.45 18.08 -14.95
N THR A 234 50.99 18.20 -13.75
CA THR A 234 51.00 19.34 -12.79
C THR A 234 49.85 20.33 -12.62
N GLY A 235 49.40 20.44 -11.37
CA GLY A 235 49.24 21.73 -10.72
C GLY A 235 47.91 22.09 -10.07
N ALA A 236 47.96 22.24 -8.75
CA ALA A 236 47.24 23.20 -7.91
C ALA A 236 45.77 22.90 -7.47
N GLU A 237 45.70 22.55 -6.21
CA GLU A 237 44.76 23.00 -5.14
C GLU A 237 43.37 23.44 -5.51
N GLY A 238 42.36 22.71 -5.01
CA GLY A 238 40.97 23.14 -4.95
C GLY A 238 40.19 22.25 -3.98
N VAL A 239 39.91 22.77 -2.78
CA VAL A 239 39.10 22.14 -1.73
C VAL A 239 37.67 21.95 -2.22
N ALA A 240 37.22 20.71 -2.38
CA ALA A 240 35.80 20.39 -2.58
C ALA A 240 35.26 19.72 -1.32
N ALA A 241 34.27 20.40 -0.72
CA ALA A 241 33.54 19.92 0.45
C ALA A 241 32.70 18.69 0.08
N LEU A 242 32.96 17.57 0.75
CA LEU A 242 32.09 16.40 0.74
C LEU A 242 30.89 16.70 1.66
N ILE A 243 29.70 16.75 1.06
CA ILE A 243 28.46 16.62 1.81
C ILE A 243 28.10 15.13 1.76
N GLY A 244 28.40 14.43 2.85
CA GLY A 244 27.97 13.06 3.04
C GLY A 244 26.53 13.03 3.53
N VAL A 245 25.65 12.47 2.71
CA VAL A 245 24.33 12.04 3.15
C VAL A 245 24.48 10.59 3.63
N THR A 246 24.50 10.41 4.94
CA THR A 246 24.41 9.08 5.55
C THR A 246 22.93 8.74 5.72
N ALA A 247 22.40 7.92 4.82
CA ALA A 247 21.15 7.20 5.05
C ALA A 247 21.46 6.04 6.02
N LEU A 248 20.97 6.14 7.24
CA LEU A 248 20.99 5.06 8.21
C LEU A 248 19.75 4.18 7.97
N ALA A 249 19.96 3.08 7.24
CA ALA A 249 19.02 1.97 7.22
C ALA A 249 19.11 1.23 8.57
N GLY A 250 18.11 1.41 9.42
CA GLY A 250 17.93 0.62 10.63
C GLY A 250 17.16 -0.65 10.33
N MET A 251 17.86 -1.75 9.99
CA MET A 251 17.26 -3.09 9.99
C MET A 251 17.11 -3.55 11.43
N ALA A 252 15.88 -3.56 11.93
CA ALA A 252 15.53 -4.27 13.15
C ALA A 252 15.16 -5.71 12.79
N LEU A 253 16.05 -6.66 13.08
CA LEU A 253 15.77 -8.09 13.03
C LEU A 253 14.77 -8.45 14.13
N TYR A 254 13.51 -8.66 13.77
CA TYR A 254 12.51 -9.23 14.65
C TYR A 254 12.64 -10.75 14.66
N VAL A 255 13.29 -11.29 15.71
CA VAL A 255 13.33 -12.73 15.94
C VAL A 255 12.08 -13.14 16.68
N SER A 256 11.14 -13.78 15.97
CA SER A 256 9.97 -14.44 16.55
C SER A 256 10.42 -15.58 17.47
N LYS A 257 10.11 -15.45 18.75
CA LYS A 257 10.34 -16.52 19.76
C LYS A 257 9.03 -17.23 20.01
N LYS A 258 8.84 -18.40 19.37
CA LYS A 258 7.77 -19.34 19.71
C LYS A 258 7.86 -19.78 21.17
N ARG A 259 6.77 -19.64 21.90
CA ARG A 259 6.39 -20.51 23.03
C ARG A 259 4.90 -20.77 23.01
#